data_e95b8526a05fb523bfaf1477bcdc7895
#
_entry.id   e95b8526a05fb523bfaf1477bcdc7895
#
_cell.length_a   1.000
_cell.length_b   1.000
_cell.length_c   1.000
_cell.angle_alpha   90.00
_cell.angle_beta   90.00
_cell.angle_gamma   90.00
#
_symmetry.space_group_name_H-M   'P 1'
#
loop_
_entity.id
_entity.type
_entity.pdbx_description
1 polymer ?
#
loop_
_entity_poly.entity_id
_entity_poly.type
_entity_poly.pdbx_seq_one_letter_code
_entity_poly.pdbx_strand_id
1 'polypeptide(L)'
;MTAQRSFPSFSVLLMLSALKALFAAGLMAFLPFSTMAADKFETFVDQARGQSVYFNAWGGSPAINAYIAWAAEQLKVRNDITLIHVKLTDTADAVSRILAEKTAGKTFGGSVDLVWVNGENFASLKRQNLLQDEGWAFSLPSFTYTDSAALPALISDFATPTDGLESPWGRAQLVFGYDTAYVAAPPRSAAALANWVKQDDNQGRFTFPRPPDFTGTSFLKQIALEIVPDSSIFAAPAPADMDSADAMLEPLWAWLADVSSHLWRAGRHYPVNYTDMVRLLGDGEVAIAMAFNPAEFSNGIAQGILPDTVRSYIHEGGTLANVHFVAIPFNANGPAAKVVANFLLSPEAQLRKANSEIWGDPTVLSMAKLPPEDAAAFAGLPRGIATLSDAQLSHSLAEPHPSWVKVIEQGWEKRYAAN
;
A
#
# COMPACT_ATOMS: atom_id res chain seq x y z
N MET A 1 74.76 38.49 44.61
CA MET A 1 74.21 37.59 45.58
C MET A 1 72.95 36.96 44.99
N THR A 2 73.02 36.01 44.16
CA THR A 2 73.05 34.55 44.15
C THR A 2 72.06 33.84 45.09
N ALA A 3 71.06 33.25 44.54
CA ALA A 3 70.47 32.00 45.03
C ALA A 3 69.77 31.22 43.93
N GLN A 4 70.47 30.18 43.47
CA GLN A 4 69.87 29.08 42.68
C GLN A 4 68.86 28.33 43.53
N ARG A 5 67.71 27.97 42.93
CA ARG A 5 66.89 26.87 43.44
C ARG A 5 66.59 25.89 42.33
N SER A 6 67.10 24.70 42.53
CA SER A 6 66.87 23.49 41.78
C SER A 6 65.43 23.00 41.88
N PHE A 7 64.87 22.55 40.79
CA PHE A 7 63.63 21.79 40.76
C PHE A 7 63.91 20.32 40.50
N PRO A 8 63.20 19.40 41.18
CA PRO A 8 63.37 17.98 40.96
C PRO A 8 62.53 17.48 39.75
N SER A 9 63.20 16.76 38.90
CA SER A 9 62.64 15.94 37.84
C SER A 9 62.08 14.64 38.37
N PHE A 10 60.78 14.57 38.69
CA PHE A 10 60.08 13.31 38.92
C PHE A 10 58.57 13.59 38.73
N SER A 11 58.02 13.38 37.54
CA SER A 11 56.54 13.18 37.33
C SER A 11 56.13 13.05 35.87
N VAL A 12 57.01 12.78 34.91
CA VAL A 12 56.60 12.63 33.48
C VAL A 12 56.48 11.17 33.04
N LEU A 13 56.93 10.20 33.83
CA LEU A 13 56.92 8.79 33.40
C LEU A 13 55.68 7.99 33.83
N LEU A 14 54.76 8.55 34.64
CA LEU A 14 53.55 7.87 35.11
C LEU A 14 52.26 8.25 34.33
N MET A 15 52.31 9.27 33.49
CA MET A 15 51.14 9.64 32.68
C MET A 15 51.06 8.96 31.30
N LEU A 16 52.14 8.37 30.83
CA LEU A 16 52.16 7.66 29.54
C LEU A 16 51.67 6.21 29.58
N SER A 17 51.63 5.61 30.77
CA SER A 17 51.07 4.24 30.96
C SER A 17 49.54 4.22 31.16
N ALA A 18 48.95 5.30 31.68
CA ALA A 18 47.48 5.39 31.85
C ALA A 18 46.75 5.70 30.51
N LEU A 19 47.40 6.34 29.57
CA LEU A 19 46.76 6.67 28.25
C LEU A 19 46.73 5.48 27.27
N LYS A 20 47.60 4.47 27.47
CA LYS A 20 47.61 3.23 26.68
C LYS A 20 46.58 2.22 27.15
N ALA A 21 46.18 2.26 28.42
CA ALA A 21 45.13 1.37 28.95
C ALA A 21 43.72 1.85 28.61
N LEU A 22 43.47 3.16 28.40
CA LEU A 22 42.18 3.69 27.96
C LEU A 22 41.92 3.49 26.46
N PHE A 23 42.95 3.35 25.63
CA PHE A 23 42.79 3.10 24.19
C PHE A 23 42.53 1.62 23.87
N ALA A 24 42.88 0.68 24.74
CA ALA A 24 42.58 -0.75 24.56
C ALA A 24 41.20 -1.16 25.08
N ALA A 25 40.59 -0.37 25.99
CA ALA A 25 39.24 -0.63 26.50
C ALA A 25 38.11 -0.01 25.62
N GLY A 26 38.45 0.92 24.70
CA GLY A 26 37.50 1.57 23.80
C GLY A 26 37.24 0.81 22.50
N LEU A 27 37.93 -0.32 22.24
CA LEU A 27 37.78 -1.05 20.96
C LEU A 27 36.97 -2.35 21.09
N MET A 28 36.24 -2.56 22.21
CA MET A 28 35.44 -3.77 22.43
C MET A 28 33.95 -3.56 22.55
N ALA A 29 33.37 -2.48 22.00
CA ALA A 29 31.93 -2.25 22.09
C ALA A 29 31.29 -1.63 20.83
N PHE A 30 31.76 -1.98 19.64
CA PHE A 30 31.03 -1.74 18.42
C PHE A 30 31.01 -3.00 17.54
N LEU A 31 30.40 -4.08 18.05
CA LEU A 31 29.83 -5.06 17.15
C LEU A 31 28.57 -4.42 16.58
N PRO A 32 28.44 -4.26 15.24
CA PRO A 32 27.31 -3.55 14.67
C PRO A 32 26.04 -4.37 14.92
N PHE A 33 24.99 -3.71 15.38
CA PHE A 33 23.61 -4.25 15.47
C PHE A 33 23.18 -4.95 14.17
N SER A 34 23.80 -4.59 13.05
CA SER A 34 23.59 -5.16 11.72
C SER A 34 23.95 -6.64 11.60
N THR A 35 24.98 -7.13 12.31
CA THR A 35 25.38 -8.55 12.22
C THR A 35 24.41 -9.47 12.98
N MET A 36 23.92 -9.06 14.14
CA MET A 36 22.97 -9.88 14.92
C MET A 36 21.61 -10.02 14.23
N ALA A 37 21.14 -9.00 13.52
CA ALA A 37 19.89 -9.08 12.76
C ALA A 37 20.04 -9.98 11.53
N ALA A 38 21.17 -9.92 10.83
CA ALA A 38 21.46 -10.79 9.68
C ALA A 38 21.57 -12.26 10.11
N ASP A 39 22.29 -12.57 11.20
CA ASP A 39 22.41 -13.93 11.72
C ASP A 39 21.05 -14.52 12.13
N LYS A 40 20.15 -13.69 12.70
CA LYS A 40 18.80 -14.12 13.05
C LYS A 40 17.95 -14.39 11.81
N PHE A 41 18.10 -13.61 10.75
CA PHE A 41 17.35 -13.81 9.51
C PHE A 41 17.79 -15.06 8.76
N GLU A 42 19.11 -15.37 8.73
CA GLU A 42 19.64 -16.61 8.16
C GLU A 42 19.05 -17.85 8.85
N THR A 43 18.81 -17.77 10.16
CA THR A 43 18.12 -18.85 10.88
C THR A 43 16.71 -19.08 10.35
N PHE A 44 15.97 -18.00 9.97
CA PHE A 44 14.65 -18.16 9.33
C PHE A 44 14.76 -18.77 7.94
N VAL A 45 15.78 -18.41 7.16
CA VAL A 45 16.03 -19.00 5.84
C VAL A 45 16.24 -20.51 5.95
N ASP A 46 17.06 -20.96 6.90
CA ASP A 46 17.30 -22.39 7.12
C ASP A 46 16.05 -23.15 7.57
N GLN A 47 15.27 -22.56 8.48
CA GLN A 47 14.00 -23.14 8.93
C GLN A 47 12.93 -23.20 7.84
N ALA A 48 12.98 -22.28 6.89
CA ALA A 48 11.98 -22.15 5.82
C ALA A 48 12.13 -23.20 4.70
N ARG A 49 13.29 -23.85 4.58
CA ARG A 49 13.56 -24.80 3.49
C ARG A 49 12.57 -25.97 3.49
N GLY A 50 12.06 -26.29 2.30
CA GLY A 50 11.07 -27.36 2.08
C GLY A 50 9.66 -27.01 2.54
N GLN A 51 9.43 -25.81 3.04
CA GLN A 51 8.12 -25.39 3.58
C GLN A 51 7.22 -24.77 2.49
N SER A 52 5.93 -24.76 2.77
CA SER A 52 4.91 -24.07 1.96
C SER A 52 4.41 -22.82 2.67
N VAL A 53 4.12 -21.77 1.88
CA VAL A 53 3.51 -20.52 2.35
C VAL A 53 2.23 -20.26 1.55
N TYR A 54 1.09 -20.25 2.22
CA TYR A 54 -0.21 -19.91 1.64
C TYR A 54 -0.38 -18.40 1.67
N PHE A 55 -0.10 -17.76 0.53
CA PHE A 55 -0.22 -16.32 0.35
C PHE A 55 -1.62 -15.97 -0.13
N ASN A 56 -2.43 -15.43 0.77
CA ASN A 56 -3.78 -14.96 0.49
C ASN A 56 -3.71 -13.54 -0.04
N ALA A 57 -3.93 -13.37 -1.34
CA ALA A 57 -3.80 -12.10 -2.03
C ALA A 57 -4.90 -11.95 -3.09
N TRP A 58 -5.27 -10.71 -3.39
CA TRP A 58 -6.26 -10.40 -4.41
C TRP A 58 -5.86 -10.99 -5.77
N GLY A 59 -6.81 -11.66 -6.43
CA GLY A 59 -6.57 -12.46 -7.64
C GLY A 59 -7.21 -11.91 -8.91
N GLY A 60 -7.78 -10.70 -8.88
CA GLY A 60 -8.57 -10.15 -9.99
C GLY A 60 -7.77 -9.63 -11.19
N SER A 61 -6.43 -9.52 -11.11
CA SER A 61 -5.56 -9.04 -12.19
C SER A 61 -4.64 -10.12 -12.70
N PRO A 62 -4.62 -10.41 -14.02
CA PRO A 62 -3.63 -11.31 -14.63
C PRO A 62 -2.18 -10.89 -14.39
N ALA A 63 -1.89 -9.58 -14.42
CA ALA A 63 -0.55 -9.04 -14.20
C ALA A 63 -0.04 -9.33 -12.78
N ILE A 64 -0.88 -9.09 -11.77
CA ILE A 64 -0.58 -9.38 -10.36
C ILE A 64 -0.38 -10.89 -10.16
N ASN A 65 -1.27 -11.70 -10.73
CA ASN A 65 -1.16 -13.16 -10.66
C ASN A 65 0.14 -13.67 -11.27
N ALA A 66 0.57 -13.12 -12.41
CA ALA A 66 1.83 -13.47 -13.07
C ALA A 66 3.06 -13.03 -12.24
N TYR A 67 3.00 -11.84 -11.60
CA TYR A 67 4.07 -11.41 -10.69
C TYR A 67 4.20 -12.35 -9.49
N ILE A 68 3.11 -12.72 -8.84
CA ILE A 68 3.14 -13.66 -7.70
C ILE A 68 3.65 -15.04 -8.12
N ALA A 69 3.28 -15.53 -9.31
CA ALA A 69 3.79 -16.78 -9.86
C ALA A 69 5.31 -16.72 -10.09
N TRP A 70 5.82 -15.61 -10.64
CA TRP A 70 7.26 -15.41 -10.78
C TRP A 70 7.96 -15.39 -9.41
N ALA A 71 7.40 -14.70 -8.41
CA ALA A 71 7.96 -14.69 -7.06
C ALA A 71 8.02 -16.10 -6.46
N ALA A 72 6.99 -16.92 -6.70
CA ALA A 72 6.97 -18.32 -6.29
C ALA A 72 8.11 -19.15 -6.93
N GLU A 73 8.38 -18.94 -8.20
CA GLU A 73 9.51 -19.60 -8.90
C GLU A 73 10.86 -19.19 -8.28
N GLN A 74 11.07 -17.89 -8.02
CA GLN A 74 12.30 -17.40 -7.41
C GLN A 74 12.53 -17.98 -6.01
N LEU A 75 11.50 -17.98 -5.18
CA LEU A 75 11.53 -18.51 -3.82
C LEU A 75 11.76 -20.03 -3.81
N LYS A 76 11.19 -20.77 -4.77
CA LYS A 76 11.43 -22.21 -4.92
C LYS A 76 12.89 -22.50 -5.24
N VAL A 77 13.47 -21.77 -6.21
CA VAL A 77 14.85 -21.99 -6.66
C VAL A 77 15.88 -21.59 -5.57
N ARG A 78 15.68 -20.46 -4.91
CA ARG A 78 16.67 -19.88 -4.00
C ARG A 78 16.58 -20.42 -2.58
N ASN A 79 15.35 -20.59 -2.07
CA ASN A 79 15.07 -20.89 -0.68
C ASN A 79 14.40 -22.24 -0.45
N ASP A 80 14.08 -22.98 -1.52
CA ASP A 80 13.25 -24.20 -1.49
C ASP A 80 11.88 -23.98 -0.80
N ILE A 81 11.31 -22.77 -0.94
CA ILE A 81 9.98 -22.44 -0.43
C ILE A 81 8.95 -22.61 -1.54
N THR A 82 7.84 -23.28 -1.24
CA THR A 82 6.70 -23.38 -2.15
C THR A 82 5.67 -22.31 -1.81
N LEU A 83 5.67 -21.18 -2.54
CA LEU A 83 4.66 -20.12 -2.41
C LEU A 83 3.39 -20.51 -3.16
N ILE A 84 2.26 -20.54 -2.48
CA ILE A 84 0.95 -20.89 -3.03
C ILE A 84 0.05 -19.66 -2.98
N HIS A 85 -0.27 -19.08 -4.14
CA HIS A 85 -1.20 -17.95 -4.25
C HIS A 85 -2.64 -18.43 -4.04
N VAL A 86 -3.22 -18.10 -2.88
CA VAL A 86 -4.64 -18.28 -2.60
C VAL A 86 -5.36 -17.00 -3.05
N LYS A 87 -6.02 -17.06 -4.20
CA LYS A 87 -6.68 -15.91 -4.82
C LYS A 87 -7.91 -15.51 -4.04
N LEU A 88 -7.93 -14.26 -3.57
CA LEU A 88 -9.07 -13.65 -2.90
C LEU A 88 -9.80 -12.73 -3.87
N THR A 89 -11.11 -12.60 -3.66
CA THR A 89 -11.94 -11.53 -4.22
C THR A 89 -11.96 -10.34 -3.25
N ASP A 90 -11.95 -10.64 -1.94
CA ASP A 90 -11.92 -9.65 -0.87
C ASP A 90 -11.00 -10.15 0.27
N THR A 91 -10.18 -9.26 0.83
CA THR A 91 -9.29 -9.57 1.96
C THR A 91 -10.06 -9.90 3.24
N ALA A 92 -11.27 -9.38 3.41
CA ALA A 92 -12.14 -9.69 4.55
C ALA A 92 -12.42 -11.21 4.71
N ASP A 93 -12.40 -11.98 3.62
CA ASP A 93 -12.54 -13.44 3.65
C ASP A 93 -11.37 -14.10 4.40
N ALA A 94 -10.14 -13.63 4.19
CA ALA A 94 -8.97 -14.12 4.91
C ALA A 94 -9.02 -13.72 6.38
N VAL A 95 -9.42 -12.48 6.70
CA VAL A 95 -9.61 -12.00 8.08
C VAL A 95 -10.62 -12.88 8.83
N SER A 96 -11.75 -13.15 8.21
CA SER A 96 -12.81 -14.00 8.78
C SER A 96 -12.32 -15.43 9.05
N ARG A 97 -11.52 -15.98 8.14
CA ARG A 97 -10.92 -17.31 8.29
C ARG A 97 -9.93 -17.38 9.45
N ILE A 98 -9.01 -16.39 9.56
CA ILE A 98 -8.05 -16.31 10.65
C ILE A 98 -8.76 -16.17 12.00
N LEU A 99 -9.82 -15.36 12.08
CA LEU A 99 -10.64 -15.20 13.26
C LEU A 99 -11.36 -16.52 13.66
N ALA A 100 -11.90 -17.24 12.70
CA ALA A 100 -12.54 -18.53 12.93
C ALA A 100 -11.53 -19.56 13.47
N GLU A 101 -10.31 -19.60 12.93
CA GLU A 101 -9.24 -20.48 13.42
C GLU A 101 -8.84 -20.14 14.87
N LYS A 102 -8.75 -18.86 15.22
CA LYS A 102 -8.49 -18.42 16.60
C LYS A 102 -9.61 -18.87 17.55
N THR A 103 -10.85 -18.66 17.13
CA THR A 103 -12.03 -19.05 17.91
C THR A 103 -12.10 -20.57 18.11
N ALA A 104 -11.63 -21.35 17.13
CA ALA A 104 -11.52 -22.81 17.22
C ALA A 104 -10.29 -23.29 18.03
N GLY A 105 -9.48 -22.37 18.57
CA GLY A 105 -8.28 -22.70 19.36
C GLY A 105 -7.09 -23.22 18.52
N LYS A 106 -7.08 -22.99 17.22
CA LYS A 106 -6.01 -23.42 16.31
C LYS A 106 -4.83 -22.45 16.41
N THR A 107 -3.85 -22.76 17.26
CA THR A 107 -2.70 -21.89 17.58
C THR A 107 -1.49 -22.07 16.66
N PHE A 108 -1.49 -23.07 15.77
CA PHE A 108 -0.43 -23.32 14.77
C PHE A 108 -1.02 -24.00 13.53
N GLY A 109 -0.26 -23.94 12.42
CA GLY A 109 -0.65 -24.56 11.17
C GLY A 109 -1.95 -23.98 10.60
N GLY A 110 -2.06 -22.65 10.64
CA GLY A 110 -3.16 -21.91 10.03
C GLY A 110 -3.28 -22.17 8.53
N SER A 111 -4.41 -21.82 7.95
CA SER A 111 -4.63 -21.92 6.51
C SER A 111 -4.17 -20.66 5.73
N VAL A 112 -3.72 -19.65 6.46
CA VAL A 112 -3.19 -18.39 5.94
C VAL A 112 -1.81 -18.18 6.56
N ASP A 113 -0.75 -18.14 5.73
CA ASP A 113 0.61 -17.87 6.20
C ASP A 113 1.03 -16.43 5.94
N LEU A 114 0.55 -15.86 4.85
CA LEU A 114 0.78 -14.48 4.48
C LEU A 114 -0.50 -13.91 3.88
N VAL A 115 -0.84 -12.67 4.21
CA VAL A 115 -2.02 -11.99 3.67
C VAL A 115 -1.65 -10.61 3.15
N TRP A 116 -2.09 -10.29 1.93
CA TRP A 116 -2.06 -8.92 1.41
C TRP A 116 -3.18 -8.13 2.08
N VAL A 117 -2.82 -7.06 2.76
CA VAL A 117 -3.73 -6.33 3.64
C VAL A 117 -3.46 -4.83 3.62
N ASN A 118 -4.47 -4.04 3.92
CA ASN A 118 -4.40 -2.64 4.32
C ASN A 118 -5.69 -2.22 5.03
N GLY A 119 -5.68 -1.01 5.59
CA GLY A 119 -6.85 -0.29 6.10
C GLY A 119 -7.63 -1.02 7.18
N GLU A 120 -8.95 -1.13 6.98
CA GLU A 120 -9.87 -1.71 7.96
C GLU A 120 -9.57 -3.18 8.24
N ASN A 121 -9.06 -3.91 7.27
CA ASN A 121 -8.68 -5.32 7.43
C ASN A 121 -7.48 -5.45 8.36
N PHE A 122 -6.42 -4.64 8.17
CA PHE A 122 -5.28 -4.60 9.10
C PHE A 122 -5.72 -4.15 10.50
N ALA A 123 -6.48 -3.05 10.60
CA ALA A 123 -6.98 -2.57 11.88
C ALA A 123 -7.83 -3.63 12.61
N SER A 124 -8.59 -4.43 11.87
CA SER A 124 -9.37 -5.55 12.43
C SER A 124 -8.48 -6.68 12.95
N LEU A 125 -7.49 -7.10 12.15
CA LEU A 125 -6.52 -8.14 12.56
C LEU A 125 -5.75 -7.70 13.81
N LYS A 126 -5.28 -6.45 13.85
CA LYS A 126 -4.53 -5.89 14.97
C LYS A 126 -5.37 -5.83 16.24
N ARG A 127 -6.57 -5.24 16.21
CA ARG A 127 -7.45 -5.13 17.38
C ARG A 127 -7.81 -6.47 18.00
N GLN A 128 -7.88 -7.52 17.20
CA GLN A 128 -8.26 -8.87 17.64
C GLN A 128 -7.03 -9.72 17.98
N ASN A 129 -5.82 -9.17 17.95
CA ASN A 129 -4.55 -9.86 18.17
C ASN A 129 -4.42 -11.11 17.27
N LEU A 130 -4.72 -10.95 15.97
CA LEU A 130 -4.71 -12.03 14.98
C LEU A 130 -3.40 -12.11 14.19
N LEU A 131 -2.40 -11.29 14.53
CA LEU A 131 -1.10 -11.20 13.85
C LEU A 131 0.02 -11.76 14.71
N GLN A 132 1.15 -12.11 14.09
CA GLN A 132 2.38 -12.46 14.79
C GLN A 132 2.98 -11.25 15.51
N ASP A 133 4.00 -11.51 16.35
CA ASP A 133 4.66 -10.54 17.25
C ASP A 133 4.99 -9.21 16.57
N GLU A 134 4.87 -8.12 17.33
CA GLU A 134 5.26 -6.77 16.92
C GLU A 134 6.74 -6.68 16.52
N GLY A 135 7.01 -5.82 15.55
CA GLY A 135 8.37 -5.47 15.14
C GLY A 135 9.03 -6.45 14.16
N TRP A 136 8.40 -7.58 13.80
CA TRP A 136 9.03 -8.54 12.88
C TRP A 136 9.38 -7.92 11.52
N ALA A 137 8.52 -7.06 10.98
CA ALA A 137 8.72 -6.43 9.69
C ALA A 137 9.94 -5.49 9.69
N PHE A 138 10.17 -4.75 10.79
CA PHE A 138 11.32 -3.88 10.93
C PHE A 138 12.65 -4.65 11.01
N SER A 139 12.60 -5.94 11.33
CA SER A 139 13.80 -6.81 11.39
C SER A 139 14.18 -7.44 10.05
N LEU A 140 13.38 -7.25 9.01
CA LEU A 140 13.67 -7.77 7.67
C LEU A 140 14.89 -7.05 7.07
N PRO A 141 15.89 -7.76 6.50
CA PRO A 141 17.04 -7.14 5.86
C PRO A 141 16.66 -6.09 4.81
N SER A 142 15.66 -6.37 3.98
CA SER A 142 15.20 -5.45 2.92
C SER A 142 14.49 -4.20 3.45
N PHE A 143 14.05 -4.18 4.71
CA PHE A 143 13.43 -3.00 5.33
C PHE A 143 14.41 -1.83 5.44
N THR A 144 15.71 -2.09 5.45
CA THR A 144 16.77 -1.06 5.47
C THR A 144 16.73 -0.12 4.24
N TYR A 145 16.15 -0.57 3.15
CA TYR A 145 15.99 0.22 1.92
C TYR A 145 14.76 1.12 1.93
N THR A 146 13.91 1.04 2.96
CA THR A 146 12.74 1.93 3.13
C THR A 146 13.12 3.21 3.88
N ASP A 147 12.28 4.24 3.78
CA ASP A 147 12.48 5.51 4.47
C ASP A 147 11.17 6.07 5.03
N SER A 148 10.87 5.73 6.28
CA SER A 148 9.65 6.17 6.93
C SER A 148 9.62 7.67 7.26
N ALA A 149 10.77 8.35 7.27
CA ALA A 149 10.80 9.80 7.41
C ALA A 149 10.35 10.50 6.12
N ALA A 150 10.72 9.95 4.97
CA ALA A 150 10.30 10.46 3.66
C ALA A 150 8.87 9.97 3.28
N LEU A 151 8.46 8.79 3.73
CA LEU A 151 7.16 8.19 3.46
C LEU A 151 6.55 7.64 4.77
N PRO A 152 5.88 8.48 5.59
CA PRO A 152 5.30 8.06 6.87
C PRO A 152 4.27 6.91 6.76
N ALA A 153 3.61 6.77 5.62
CA ALA A 153 2.68 5.66 5.36
C ALA A 153 3.32 4.26 5.42
N LEU A 154 4.66 4.15 5.44
CA LEU A 154 5.37 2.88 5.65
C LEU A 154 5.19 2.30 7.05
N ILE A 155 4.83 3.13 8.02
CA ILE A 155 4.66 2.76 9.43
C ILE A 155 3.28 3.13 9.98
N SER A 156 2.36 3.52 9.09
CA SER A 156 0.97 3.85 9.44
C SER A 156 0.04 3.43 8.31
N ASP A 157 -0.80 2.44 8.56
CA ASP A 157 -1.81 1.97 7.61
C ASP A 157 -3.17 2.60 7.93
N PHE A 158 -3.69 3.44 7.05
CA PHE A 158 -4.93 4.22 7.21
C PHE A 158 -5.06 4.80 8.63
N ALA A 159 -4.10 5.64 9.02
CA ALA A 159 -4.01 6.23 10.36
C ALA A 159 -3.83 5.23 11.52
N THR A 160 -3.65 3.94 11.26
CA THR A 160 -3.35 2.91 12.27
C THR A 160 -1.84 2.63 12.29
N PRO A 161 -1.10 2.85 13.39
CA PRO A 161 0.31 2.49 13.48
C PRO A 161 0.52 1.00 13.15
N THR A 162 1.51 0.69 12.31
CA THR A 162 1.77 -0.71 11.93
C THR A 162 2.44 -1.50 13.05
N ASP A 163 3.22 -0.85 13.91
CA ASP A 163 4.04 -1.45 14.98
C ASP A 163 4.92 -2.62 14.49
N GLY A 164 5.21 -2.64 13.16
CA GLY A 164 5.95 -3.71 12.52
C GLY A 164 5.23 -5.06 12.46
N LEU A 165 3.91 -5.07 12.58
CA LEU A 165 3.05 -6.24 12.43
C LEU A 165 2.80 -6.60 10.96
N GLU A 166 3.16 -5.72 10.04
CA GLU A 166 3.06 -5.88 8.59
C GLU A 166 4.27 -5.27 7.89
N SER A 167 4.65 -5.84 6.76
CA SER A 167 5.75 -5.36 5.91
C SER A 167 5.19 -4.61 4.70
N PRO A 168 5.69 -3.40 4.40
CA PRO A 168 5.25 -2.68 3.22
C PRO A 168 5.61 -3.47 1.96
N TRP A 169 4.69 -3.49 0.98
CA TRP A 169 4.88 -4.24 -0.25
C TRP A 169 4.78 -3.37 -1.50
N GLY A 170 3.92 -2.36 -1.52
CA GLY A 170 3.78 -1.47 -2.64
C GLY A 170 3.01 -0.21 -2.28
N ARG A 171 2.91 0.71 -3.25
CA ARG A 171 2.15 1.95 -3.09
C ARG A 171 1.02 1.99 -4.11
N ALA A 172 -0.08 2.57 -3.69
CA ALA A 172 -1.21 2.79 -4.55
C ALA A 172 -1.63 4.27 -4.48
N GLN A 173 -2.14 4.79 -5.59
CA GLN A 173 -2.75 6.12 -5.64
C GLN A 173 -3.93 6.08 -6.58
N LEU A 174 -5.05 6.65 -6.16
CA LEU A 174 -6.22 6.79 -7.00
C LEU A 174 -5.89 7.68 -8.19
N VAL A 175 -6.02 7.13 -9.38
CA VAL A 175 -5.88 7.84 -10.65
C VAL A 175 -7.15 7.67 -11.47
N PHE A 176 -7.48 8.69 -12.23
CA PHE A 176 -8.57 8.63 -13.20
C PHE A 176 -7.99 8.46 -14.60
N GLY A 177 -8.58 7.56 -15.38
CA GLY A 177 -8.33 7.39 -16.81
C GLY A 177 -9.44 8.03 -17.61
N TYR A 178 -9.12 8.71 -18.72
CA TYR A 178 -10.07 9.30 -19.62
C TYR A 178 -9.67 9.09 -21.08
N ASP A 179 -10.64 8.93 -21.95
CA ASP A 179 -10.39 8.83 -23.38
C ASP A 179 -10.41 10.24 -24.02
N THR A 180 -9.27 10.67 -24.55
CA THR A 180 -9.11 11.97 -25.22
C THR A 180 -9.95 12.12 -26.48
N ALA A 181 -10.47 11.02 -27.03
CA ALA A 181 -11.40 11.06 -28.15
C ALA A 181 -12.78 11.65 -27.76
N TYR A 182 -13.14 11.55 -26.46
CA TYR A 182 -14.42 12.04 -25.95
C TYR A 182 -14.26 13.18 -24.94
N VAL A 183 -13.13 13.27 -24.24
CA VAL A 183 -12.91 14.23 -23.16
C VAL A 183 -11.72 15.10 -23.49
N ALA A 184 -11.97 16.33 -23.95
CA ALA A 184 -10.91 17.28 -24.29
C ALA A 184 -10.16 17.81 -23.04
N ALA A 185 -10.89 18.01 -21.92
CA ALA A 185 -10.33 18.44 -20.64
C ALA A 185 -11.01 17.67 -19.50
N PRO A 186 -10.28 16.81 -18.78
CA PRO A 186 -10.87 15.99 -17.71
C PRO A 186 -11.22 16.83 -16.48
N PRO A 187 -12.32 16.48 -15.76
CA PRO A 187 -12.74 17.17 -14.55
C PRO A 187 -11.78 16.86 -13.38
N ARG A 188 -11.11 17.88 -12.84
CA ARG A 188 -10.03 17.70 -11.84
C ARG A 188 -10.46 18.01 -10.39
N SER A 189 -11.76 17.87 -10.09
CA SER A 189 -12.30 17.96 -8.74
C SER A 189 -13.70 17.34 -8.67
N ALA A 190 -14.21 17.05 -7.48
CA ALA A 190 -15.57 16.59 -7.26
C ALA A 190 -16.62 17.56 -7.86
N ALA A 191 -16.41 18.87 -7.68
CA ALA A 191 -17.30 19.89 -8.25
C ALA A 191 -17.24 19.93 -9.78
N ALA A 192 -16.03 19.84 -10.35
CA ALA A 192 -15.85 19.80 -11.81
C ALA A 192 -16.49 18.53 -12.40
N LEU A 193 -16.35 17.37 -11.73
CA LEU A 193 -16.96 16.10 -12.15
C LEU A 193 -18.48 16.18 -12.12
N ALA A 194 -19.08 16.76 -11.05
CA ALA A 194 -20.51 16.98 -10.97
C ALA A 194 -21.03 17.86 -12.13
N ASN A 195 -20.31 18.91 -12.48
CA ASN A 195 -20.68 19.77 -13.61
C ASN A 195 -20.48 19.05 -14.95
N TRP A 196 -19.45 18.23 -15.08
CA TRP A 196 -19.13 17.50 -16.32
C TRP A 196 -20.19 16.46 -16.67
N VAL A 197 -20.63 15.65 -15.69
CA VAL A 197 -21.63 14.58 -15.93
C VAL A 197 -23.03 15.13 -16.29
N LYS A 198 -23.32 16.38 -15.93
CA LYS A 198 -24.60 17.04 -16.22
C LYS A 198 -24.71 17.65 -17.63
N GLN A 199 -23.57 17.76 -18.34
CA GLN A 199 -23.59 18.24 -19.72
C GLN A 199 -24.23 17.17 -20.59
N ASP A 200 -25.07 17.60 -21.55
CA ASP A 200 -25.90 16.70 -22.40
C ASP A 200 -25.03 15.63 -23.09
N ASP A 201 -23.87 16.02 -23.63
CA ASP A 201 -22.95 15.12 -24.33
C ASP A 201 -22.24 14.13 -23.41
N ASN A 202 -22.22 14.38 -22.09
CA ASN A 202 -21.50 13.59 -21.10
C ASN A 202 -22.40 12.72 -20.23
N GLN A 203 -23.71 12.83 -20.41
CA GLN A 203 -24.67 12.02 -19.64
C GLN A 203 -24.43 10.52 -19.88
N GLY A 204 -24.36 9.76 -18.78
CA GLY A 204 -24.09 8.34 -18.82
C GLY A 204 -22.63 7.95 -19.10
N ARG A 205 -21.72 8.93 -19.25
CA ARG A 205 -20.31 8.68 -19.61
C ARG A 205 -19.37 8.48 -18.42
N PHE A 206 -19.91 8.44 -17.20
CA PHE A 206 -19.16 8.17 -15.98
C PHE A 206 -19.93 7.26 -15.03
N THR A 207 -19.23 6.43 -14.30
CA THR A 207 -19.73 5.62 -13.17
C THR A 207 -18.58 5.31 -12.22
N PHE A 208 -18.87 4.58 -11.14
CA PHE A 208 -17.89 4.03 -10.21
C PHE A 208 -18.33 2.65 -9.74
N PRO A 209 -17.43 1.78 -9.28
CA PRO A 209 -17.81 0.48 -8.73
C PRO A 209 -18.68 0.63 -7.49
N ARG A 210 -19.65 -0.26 -7.33
CA ARG A 210 -20.53 -0.19 -6.17
C ARG A 210 -19.78 -0.59 -4.88
N PRO A 211 -19.94 0.13 -3.76
CA PRO A 211 -19.55 -0.38 -2.46
C PRO A 211 -20.17 -1.77 -2.17
N PRO A 212 -19.46 -2.68 -1.47
CA PRO A 212 -18.20 -2.46 -0.74
C PRO A 212 -16.93 -2.70 -1.58
N ASP A 213 -16.98 -2.67 -2.92
CA ASP A 213 -15.73 -2.71 -3.72
C ASP A 213 -14.75 -1.63 -3.24
N PHE A 214 -13.48 -2.01 -3.06
CA PHE A 214 -12.45 -1.12 -2.55
C PHE A 214 -12.33 0.19 -3.36
N THR A 215 -12.36 0.11 -4.70
CA THR A 215 -12.23 1.29 -5.56
C THR A 215 -13.47 2.16 -5.48
N GLY A 216 -14.65 1.55 -5.42
CA GLY A 216 -15.91 2.28 -5.26
C GLY A 216 -15.99 3.01 -3.93
N THR A 217 -15.71 2.33 -2.82
CA THR A 217 -15.65 2.96 -1.48
C THR A 217 -14.60 4.07 -1.44
N SER A 218 -13.43 3.86 -2.07
CA SER A 218 -12.36 4.87 -2.11
C SER A 218 -12.72 6.07 -2.98
N PHE A 219 -13.48 5.89 -4.06
CA PHE A 219 -14.03 7.01 -4.80
C PHE A 219 -14.93 7.88 -3.92
N LEU A 220 -15.82 7.27 -3.12
CA LEU A 220 -16.67 8.01 -2.20
C LEU A 220 -15.87 8.71 -1.10
N LYS A 221 -14.81 8.10 -0.58
CA LYS A 221 -13.85 8.74 0.33
C LYS A 221 -13.19 9.96 -0.32
N GLN A 222 -12.73 9.82 -1.57
CA GLN A 222 -12.13 10.93 -2.32
C GLN A 222 -13.09 12.10 -2.45
N ILE A 223 -14.34 11.85 -2.85
CA ILE A 223 -15.36 12.90 -2.96
C ILE A 223 -15.62 13.53 -1.60
N ALA A 224 -15.78 12.74 -0.53
CA ALA A 224 -16.02 13.26 0.82
C ALA A 224 -14.89 14.17 1.31
N LEU A 225 -13.62 13.79 1.08
CA LEU A 225 -12.45 14.61 1.42
C LEU A 225 -12.43 15.97 0.72
N GLU A 226 -12.99 16.05 -0.48
CA GLU A 226 -13.01 17.31 -1.25
C GLU A 226 -14.17 18.23 -0.89
N ILE A 227 -15.32 17.67 -0.47
CA ILE A 227 -16.56 18.47 -0.35
C ILE A 227 -17.05 18.64 1.08
N VAL A 228 -16.61 17.81 2.03
CA VAL A 228 -16.91 18.02 3.44
C VAL A 228 -16.11 19.23 3.92
N PRO A 229 -16.75 20.26 4.50
CA PRO A 229 -16.09 21.53 4.81
C PRO A 229 -14.86 21.42 5.72
N ASP A 230 -14.87 20.47 6.67
CA ASP A 230 -13.74 20.17 7.54
C ASP A 230 -13.32 18.72 7.32
N SER A 231 -12.45 18.48 6.33
CA SER A 231 -11.93 17.14 6.03
C SER A 231 -11.00 16.59 7.10
N SER A 232 -10.55 17.40 8.06
CA SER A 232 -9.69 16.92 9.16
C SER A 232 -10.39 15.89 10.06
N ILE A 233 -11.72 15.85 10.07
CA ILE A 233 -12.52 14.84 10.78
C ILE A 233 -12.15 13.41 10.36
N PHE A 234 -11.73 13.23 9.11
CA PHE A 234 -11.41 11.91 8.57
C PHE A 234 -10.11 11.32 9.14
N ALA A 235 -9.24 12.12 9.72
CA ALA A 235 -8.02 11.63 10.38
C ALA A 235 -8.31 10.96 11.75
N ALA A 236 -9.48 11.20 12.33
CA ALA A 236 -9.93 10.61 13.58
C ALA A 236 -10.98 9.51 13.37
N PRO A 237 -11.18 8.61 14.35
CA PRO A 237 -12.28 7.64 14.29
C PRO A 237 -13.63 8.31 14.07
N ALA A 238 -14.47 7.72 13.22
CA ALA A 238 -15.86 8.12 13.08
C ALA A 238 -16.60 8.01 14.43
N PRO A 239 -17.61 8.85 14.68
CA PRO A 239 -18.48 8.71 15.84
C PRO A 239 -19.00 7.28 15.99
N ALA A 240 -19.09 6.80 17.23
CA ALA A 240 -19.62 5.45 17.51
C ALA A 240 -21.11 5.33 17.17
N ASP A 241 -21.85 6.43 17.28
CA ASP A 241 -23.23 6.52 16.82
C ASP A 241 -23.27 6.68 15.30
N MET A 242 -23.83 5.68 14.63
CA MET A 242 -23.85 5.60 13.17
C MET A 242 -24.67 6.73 12.53
N ASP A 243 -25.77 7.15 13.14
CA ASP A 243 -26.61 8.22 12.60
C ASP A 243 -25.89 9.57 12.66
N SER A 244 -25.14 9.83 13.75
CA SER A 244 -24.28 11.01 13.86
C SER A 244 -23.14 11.00 12.84
N ALA A 245 -22.51 9.84 12.62
CA ALA A 245 -21.45 9.69 11.62
C ALA A 245 -21.98 9.87 10.20
N ASP A 246 -23.14 9.27 9.86
CA ASP A 246 -23.80 9.40 8.55
C ASP A 246 -24.22 10.87 8.28
N ALA A 247 -24.68 11.60 9.32
CA ALA A 247 -25.04 13.01 9.20
C ALA A 247 -23.83 13.91 8.86
N MET A 248 -22.62 13.56 9.29
CA MET A 248 -21.39 14.29 8.91
C MET A 248 -21.05 14.14 7.42
N LEU A 249 -21.58 13.09 6.77
CA LEU A 249 -21.41 12.83 5.34
C LEU A 249 -22.54 13.43 4.49
N GLU A 250 -23.44 14.25 5.05
CA GLU A 250 -24.52 14.87 4.28
C GLU A 250 -24.06 15.59 2.99
N PRO A 251 -22.92 16.30 2.97
CA PRO A 251 -22.41 16.87 1.71
C PRO A 251 -22.12 15.81 0.66
N LEU A 252 -21.60 14.62 1.03
CA LEU A 252 -21.38 13.50 0.10
C LEU A 252 -22.71 12.99 -0.46
N TRP A 253 -23.71 12.82 0.40
CA TRP A 253 -25.02 12.31 -0.02
C TRP A 253 -25.74 13.30 -0.93
N ALA A 254 -25.65 14.59 -0.64
CA ALA A 254 -26.19 15.65 -1.49
C ALA A 254 -25.50 15.67 -2.86
N TRP A 255 -24.16 15.53 -2.91
CA TRP A 255 -23.39 15.42 -4.15
C TRP A 255 -23.81 14.21 -4.97
N LEU A 256 -23.94 13.03 -4.36
CA LEU A 256 -24.39 11.81 -5.04
C LEU A 256 -25.83 11.95 -5.57
N ALA A 257 -26.73 12.52 -4.79
CA ALA A 257 -28.11 12.78 -5.22
C ALA A 257 -28.17 13.69 -6.46
N ASP A 258 -27.29 14.71 -6.50
CA ASP A 258 -27.19 15.66 -7.60
C ASP A 258 -26.65 15.05 -8.91
N VAL A 259 -25.75 14.03 -8.81
CA VAL A 259 -25.13 13.44 -10.00
C VAL A 259 -25.75 12.11 -10.44
N SER A 260 -26.42 11.39 -9.54
CA SER A 260 -26.83 9.98 -9.76
C SER A 260 -27.60 9.75 -11.06
N SER A 261 -28.58 10.62 -11.39
CA SER A 261 -29.36 10.47 -12.61
C SER A 261 -28.58 10.70 -13.90
N HIS A 262 -27.38 11.27 -13.81
CA HIS A 262 -26.48 11.58 -14.94
C HIS A 262 -25.36 10.54 -15.12
N LEU A 263 -25.27 9.57 -14.18
CA LEU A 263 -24.29 8.48 -14.28
C LEU A 263 -24.71 7.44 -15.33
N TRP A 264 -23.78 6.55 -15.69
CA TRP A 264 -24.03 5.42 -16.58
C TRP A 264 -25.32 4.68 -16.19
N ARG A 265 -26.15 4.40 -17.18
CA ARG A 265 -27.49 3.80 -17.00
C ARG A 265 -28.37 4.55 -16.00
N ALA A 266 -28.23 5.87 -15.96
CA ALA A 266 -28.94 6.76 -15.03
C ALA A 266 -28.77 6.38 -13.55
N GLY A 267 -27.57 5.89 -13.16
CA GLY A 267 -27.25 5.54 -11.78
C GLY A 267 -28.02 4.34 -11.21
N ARG A 268 -28.69 3.56 -12.06
CA ARG A 268 -29.44 2.36 -11.64
C ARG A 268 -28.60 1.08 -11.67
N HIS A 269 -27.42 1.14 -12.28
CA HIS A 269 -26.47 0.03 -12.36
C HIS A 269 -25.06 0.55 -12.13
N TYR A 270 -24.27 -0.23 -11.43
CA TYR A 270 -22.89 0.06 -11.10
C TYR A 270 -22.00 -1.14 -11.43
N PRO A 271 -20.76 -0.93 -11.91
CA PRO A 271 -19.79 -2.01 -12.05
C PRO A 271 -19.59 -2.75 -10.73
N VAL A 272 -19.30 -4.05 -10.80
CA VAL A 272 -19.07 -4.85 -9.59
C VAL A 272 -17.71 -4.50 -8.95
N ASN A 273 -16.71 -4.19 -9.79
CA ASN A 273 -15.35 -3.86 -9.38
C ASN A 273 -14.69 -2.93 -10.41
N TYR A 274 -13.45 -2.52 -10.12
CA TYR A 274 -12.71 -1.63 -11.02
C TYR A 274 -12.36 -2.28 -12.37
N THR A 275 -12.14 -3.60 -12.41
CA THR A 275 -11.85 -4.31 -13.67
C THR A 275 -13.02 -4.21 -14.65
N ASP A 276 -14.25 -4.38 -14.16
CA ASP A 276 -15.46 -4.15 -14.96
C ASP A 276 -15.56 -2.70 -15.43
N MET A 277 -15.19 -1.75 -14.58
CA MET A 277 -15.21 -0.33 -14.94
C MET A 277 -14.18 0.03 -16.01
N VAL A 278 -12.95 -0.50 -15.92
CA VAL A 278 -11.90 -0.31 -16.94
C VAL A 278 -12.35 -0.91 -18.29
N ARG A 279 -13.05 -2.05 -18.25
CA ARG A 279 -13.63 -2.64 -19.46
C ARG A 279 -14.70 -1.74 -20.08
N LEU A 280 -15.57 -1.11 -19.29
CA LEU A 280 -16.55 -0.14 -19.80
C LEU A 280 -15.88 1.05 -20.51
N LEU A 281 -14.70 1.49 -20.03
CA LEU A 281 -13.90 2.51 -20.72
C LEU A 281 -13.36 1.97 -22.04
N GLY A 282 -12.84 0.74 -22.07
CA GLY A 282 -12.35 0.09 -23.29
C GLY A 282 -13.45 -0.12 -24.34
N ASP A 283 -14.65 -0.47 -23.90
CA ASP A 283 -15.84 -0.65 -24.76
C ASP A 283 -16.48 0.69 -25.19
N GLY A 284 -15.98 1.85 -24.68
CA GLY A 284 -16.52 3.18 -24.97
C GLY A 284 -17.90 3.44 -24.35
N GLU A 285 -18.35 2.62 -23.40
CA GLU A 285 -19.60 2.84 -22.64
C GLU A 285 -19.47 4.02 -21.66
N VAL A 286 -18.28 4.20 -21.08
CA VAL A 286 -17.94 5.37 -20.29
C VAL A 286 -16.72 6.08 -20.89
N ALA A 287 -16.54 7.36 -20.57
CA ALA A 287 -15.41 8.14 -21.04
C ALA A 287 -14.35 8.38 -19.94
N ILE A 288 -14.71 8.12 -18.70
CA ILE A 288 -13.83 8.24 -17.53
C ILE A 288 -13.97 6.99 -16.67
N ALA A 289 -12.83 6.43 -16.26
CA ALA A 289 -12.70 5.33 -15.29
C ALA A 289 -11.71 5.70 -14.19
N MET A 290 -11.53 4.82 -13.21
CA MET A 290 -10.55 5.03 -12.14
C MET A 290 -9.86 3.71 -11.76
N ALA A 291 -8.65 3.81 -11.18
CA ALA A 291 -7.88 2.70 -10.66
C ALA A 291 -6.95 3.18 -9.55
N PHE A 292 -6.48 2.26 -8.70
CA PHE A 292 -5.47 2.56 -7.67
C PHE A 292 -4.04 2.27 -8.13
N ASN A 293 -3.85 1.56 -9.23
CA ASN A 293 -2.53 1.42 -9.84
C ASN A 293 -2.30 2.55 -10.85
N PRO A 294 -1.32 3.45 -10.63
CA PRO A 294 -1.02 4.53 -11.58
C PRO A 294 -0.64 4.09 -12.98
N ALA A 295 -0.20 2.84 -13.16
CA ALA A 295 0.16 2.27 -14.47
C ALA A 295 -1.01 1.53 -15.16
N GLU A 296 -2.18 1.39 -14.51
CA GLU A 296 -3.30 0.56 -14.98
C GLU A 296 -3.71 0.89 -16.41
N PHE A 297 -3.90 2.17 -16.71
CA PHE A 297 -4.33 2.58 -18.04
C PHE A 297 -3.27 2.38 -19.12
N SER A 298 -1.99 2.54 -18.78
CA SER A 298 -0.88 2.19 -19.70
C SER A 298 -0.81 0.68 -19.95
N ASN A 299 -1.02 -0.11 -18.92
CA ASN A 299 -1.05 -1.57 -19.04
C ASN A 299 -2.22 -2.03 -19.91
N GLY A 300 -3.40 -1.43 -19.72
CA GLY A 300 -4.58 -1.69 -20.55
C GLY A 300 -4.36 -1.35 -22.03
N ILE A 301 -3.67 -0.24 -22.32
CA ILE A 301 -3.27 0.13 -23.70
C ILE A 301 -2.28 -0.91 -24.26
N ALA A 302 -1.24 -1.25 -23.51
CA ALA A 302 -0.22 -2.22 -23.97
C ALA A 302 -0.81 -3.62 -24.23
N GLN A 303 -1.86 -4.00 -23.51
CA GLN A 303 -2.59 -5.26 -23.69
C GLN A 303 -3.68 -5.21 -24.74
N GLY A 304 -3.93 -4.05 -25.36
CA GLY A 304 -5.01 -3.86 -26.35
C GLY A 304 -6.43 -3.88 -25.75
N ILE A 305 -6.54 -3.72 -24.43
CA ILE A 305 -7.83 -3.62 -23.71
C ILE A 305 -8.40 -2.20 -23.81
N LEU A 306 -7.50 -1.21 -23.82
CA LEU A 306 -7.84 0.20 -23.91
C LEU A 306 -7.28 0.81 -25.21
N PRO A 307 -7.99 1.80 -25.79
CA PRO A 307 -7.46 2.54 -26.93
C PRO A 307 -6.26 3.40 -26.55
N ASP A 308 -5.37 3.68 -27.50
CA ASP A 308 -4.16 4.49 -27.31
C ASP A 308 -4.45 5.98 -27.02
N THR A 309 -5.70 6.39 -27.17
CA THR A 309 -6.21 7.73 -26.81
C THR A 309 -6.41 7.92 -25.30
N VAL A 310 -6.38 6.85 -24.49
CA VAL A 310 -6.57 6.95 -23.03
C VAL A 310 -5.36 7.62 -22.37
N ARG A 311 -5.63 8.51 -21.41
CA ARG A 311 -4.65 9.21 -20.57
C ARG A 311 -5.10 9.19 -19.12
N SER A 312 -4.17 9.45 -18.19
CA SER A 312 -4.49 9.56 -16.76
C SER A 312 -4.46 10.99 -16.27
N TYR A 313 -5.18 11.24 -15.17
CA TYR A 313 -5.12 12.47 -14.40
C TYR A 313 -5.41 12.20 -12.92
N ILE A 314 -5.08 13.17 -12.08
CA ILE A 314 -5.52 13.25 -10.69
C ILE A 314 -6.27 14.57 -10.47
N HIS A 315 -7.01 14.66 -9.38
CA HIS A 315 -7.65 15.91 -8.97
C HIS A 315 -6.59 16.93 -8.51
N GLU A 316 -6.87 18.23 -8.66
CA GLU A 316 -5.93 19.32 -8.35
C GLU A 316 -5.54 19.33 -6.88
N GLY A 317 -6.47 19.05 -5.97
CA GLY A 317 -6.22 18.91 -4.53
C GLY A 317 -5.46 17.64 -4.14
N GLY A 318 -5.11 16.79 -5.10
CA GLY A 318 -4.55 15.46 -4.87
C GLY A 318 -5.59 14.36 -4.86
N THR A 319 -5.12 13.13 -4.87
CA THR A 319 -5.96 11.94 -4.75
C THR A 319 -5.46 11.01 -3.65
N LEU A 320 -6.36 10.17 -3.13
CA LEU A 320 -6.06 9.19 -2.11
C LEU A 320 -4.86 8.33 -2.52
N ALA A 321 -3.91 8.18 -1.60
CA ALA A 321 -2.76 7.30 -1.76
C ALA A 321 -2.49 6.53 -0.47
N ASN A 322 -2.04 5.30 -0.62
CA ASN A 322 -1.70 4.43 0.50
C ASN A 322 -0.50 3.55 0.20
N VAL A 323 0.01 2.91 1.23
CA VAL A 323 0.90 1.76 1.15
C VAL A 323 0.03 0.52 1.37
N HIS A 324 0.28 -0.54 0.62
CA HIS A 324 -0.29 -1.83 0.91
C HIS A 324 0.80 -2.77 1.44
N PHE A 325 0.38 -3.73 2.25
CA PHE A 325 1.27 -4.50 3.10
C PHE A 325 1.05 -6.00 2.94
N VAL A 326 1.98 -6.76 3.48
CA VAL A 326 1.79 -8.17 3.77
C VAL A 326 1.94 -8.40 5.27
N ALA A 327 0.98 -9.13 5.85
CA ALA A 327 0.95 -9.45 7.28
C ALA A 327 0.97 -10.95 7.50
N ILE A 328 1.48 -11.38 8.67
CA ILE A 328 1.62 -12.78 9.06
C ILE A 328 0.65 -13.06 10.19
N PRO A 329 -0.34 -13.97 10.00
CA PRO A 329 -1.24 -14.37 11.06
C PRO A 329 -0.56 -15.05 12.24
N PHE A 330 -1.19 -15.00 13.42
CA PHE A 330 -0.66 -15.51 14.69
C PHE A 330 -0.29 -17.02 14.68
N ASN A 331 -0.99 -17.81 13.87
CA ASN A 331 -0.85 -19.26 13.76
C ASN A 331 -0.18 -19.73 12.46
N ALA A 332 0.43 -18.79 11.72
CA ALA A 332 1.07 -19.04 10.45
C ALA A 332 2.45 -19.72 10.58
N ASN A 333 2.96 -20.23 9.48
CA ASN A 333 4.35 -20.66 9.33
C ASN A 333 5.28 -19.42 9.27
N GLY A 334 5.60 -18.86 10.43
CA GLY A 334 6.28 -17.59 10.57
C GLY A 334 7.65 -17.48 9.89
N PRO A 335 8.60 -18.44 10.06
CA PRO A 335 9.90 -18.38 9.41
C PRO A 335 9.81 -18.26 7.90
N ALA A 336 9.06 -19.14 7.24
CA ALA A 336 8.91 -19.11 5.80
C ALA A 336 8.16 -17.86 5.30
N ALA A 337 7.12 -17.42 6.01
CA ALA A 337 6.39 -16.19 5.68
C ALA A 337 7.28 -14.93 5.77
N LYS A 338 8.20 -14.86 6.75
CA LYS A 338 9.16 -13.75 6.87
C LYS A 338 10.17 -13.74 5.70
N VAL A 339 10.64 -14.93 5.27
CA VAL A 339 11.52 -15.03 4.08
C VAL A 339 10.80 -14.57 2.83
N VAL A 340 9.54 -14.98 2.64
CA VAL A 340 8.70 -14.50 1.52
C VAL A 340 8.51 -12.99 1.60
N ALA A 341 8.14 -12.43 2.74
CA ALA A 341 7.94 -10.99 2.92
C ALA A 341 9.23 -10.20 2.63
N ASN A 342 10.39 -10.67 3.09
CA ASN A 342 11.68 -10.05 2.78
C ASN A 342 12.00 -10.09 1.28
N PHE A 343 11.72 -11.21 0.61
CA PHE A 343 11.90 -11.29 -0.84
C PHE A 343 11.00 -10.31 -1.58
N LEU A 344 9.72 -10.23 -1.24
CA LEU A 344 8.77 -9.29 -1.85
C LEU A 344 9.18 -7.81 -1.64
N LEU A 345 9.90 -7.51 -0.55
CA LEU A 345 10.44 -6.18 -0.25
C LEU A 345 11.83 -5.94 -0.85
N SER A 346 12.50 -6.96 -1.41
CA SER A 346 13.84 -6.82 -1.97
C SER A 346 13.89 -5.88 -3.18
N PRO A 347 15.04 -5.23 -3.46
CA PRO A 347 15.20 -4.37 -4.63
C PRO A 347 14.81 -5.05 -5.94
N GLU A 348 15.21 -6.31 -6.14
CA GLU A 348 14.87 -7.09 -7.34
C GLU A 348 13.36 -7.28 -7.52
N ALA A 349 12.67 -7.73 -6.46
CA ALA A 349 11.23 -7.99 -6.52
C ALA A 349 10.44 -6.68 -6.70
N GLN A 350 10.87 -5.62 -6.04
CA GLN A 350 10.29 -4.28 -6.16
C GLN A 350 10.53 -3.67 -7.55
N LEU A 351 11.74 -3.83 -8.12
CA LEU A 351 12.05 -3.37 -9.47
C LEU A 351 11.16 -4.06 -10.51
N ARG A 352 11.03 -5.39 -10.42
CA ARG A 352 10.16 -6.14 -11.31
C ARG A 352 8.71 -5.72 -11.19
N LYS A 353 8.23 -5.51 -9.97
CA LYS A 353 6.87 -5.07 -9.69
C LYS A 353 6.59 -3.67 -10.24
N ALA A 354 7.54 -2.76 -10.13
CA ALA A 354 7.42 -1.38 -10.60
C ALA A 354 7.46 -1.24 -12.13
N ASN A 355 7.93 -2.26 -12.85
CA ASN A 355 7.92 -2.24 -14.31
C ASN A 355 6.48 -2.25 -14.84
N SER A 356 6.10 -1.20 -15.59
CA SER A 356 4.75 -1.03 -16.17
C SER A 356 4.38 -2.12 -17.18
N GLU A 357 5.34 -2.81 -17.78
CA GLU A 357 5.08 -3.95 -18.68
C GLU A 357 4.72 -5.24 -17.91
N ILE A 358 4.93 -5.26 -16.58
CA ILE A 358 4.66 -6.43 -15.71
C ILE A 358 3.46 -6.15 -14.84
N TRP A 359 3.56 -5.15 -13.94
CA TRP A 359 2.47 -4.72 -13.07
C TRP A 359 2.38 -3.19 -12.97
N GLY A 360 3.53 -2.50 -12.77
CA GLY A 360 3.58 -1.06 -12.65
C GLY A 360 3.20 -0.52 -11.28
N ASP A 361 3.22 -1.36 -10.25
CA ASP A 361 2.95 -0.96 -8.87
C ASP A 361 4.17 -0.22 -8.28
N PRO A 362 4.03 1.06 -7.85
CA PRO A 362 5.16 1.85 -7.39
C PRO A 362 5.85 1.25 -6.18
N THR A 363 7.18 1.36 -6.15
CA THR A 363 7.99 0.81 -5.07
C THR A 363 7.83 1.57 -3.75
N VAL A 364 7.99 0.86 -2.65
CA VAL A 364 8.09 1.39 -1.28
C VAL A 364 9.54 1.70 -0.88
N LEU A 365 10.51 1.40 -1.75
CA LEU A 365 11.92 1.61 -1.47
C LEU A 365 12.32 3.06 -1.71
N SER A 366 13.26 3.55 -0.91
CA SER A 366 13.86 4.88 -1.08
C SER A 366 15.06 4.80 -2.01
N MET A 367 15.01 5.51 -3.13
CA MET A 367 16.13 5.57 -4.08
C MET A 367 17.43 6.03 -3.43
N ALA A 368 17.35 6.87 -2.38
CA ALA A 368 18.51 7.34 -1.63
C ALA A 368 19.17 6.28 -0.73
N LYS A 369 18.44 5.19 -0.43
CA LYS A 369 18.93 4.09 0.43
C LYS A 369 19.32 2.85 -0.37
N LEU A 370 19.02 2.82 -1.65
CA LEU A 370 19.40 1.73 -2.55
C LEU A 370 20.88 1.83 -2.96
N PRO A 371 21.53 0.70 -3.28
CA PRO A 371 22.76 0.69 -4.06
C PRO A 371 22.61 1.50 -5.35
N PRO A 372 23.66 2.21 -5.80
CA PRO A 372 23.57 3.07 -7.00
C PRO A 372 23.09 2.36 -8.27
N GLU A 373 23.50 1.09 -8.45
CA GLU A 373 23.08 0.25 -9.57
C GLU A 373 21.57 -0.06 -9.53
N ASP A 374 21.02 -0.35 -8.36
CA ASP A 374 19.58 -0.61 -8.18
C ASP A 374 18.78 0.68 -8.41
N ALA A 375 19.22 1.81 -7.83
CA ALA A 375 18.57 3.09 -8.05
C ALA A 375 18.55 3.50 -9.54
N ALA A 376 19.66 3.24 -10.26
CA ALA A 376 19.75 3.47 -11.71
C ALA A 376 18.78 2.56 -12.49
N ALA A 377 18.61 1.30 -12.06
CA ALA A 377 17.67 0.37 -12.68
C ALA A 377 16.21 0.85 -12.54
N PHE A 378 15.80 1.37 -11.36
CA PHE A 378 14.48 1.99 -11.18
C PHE A 378 14.29 3.22 -12.06
N ALA A 379 15.33 4.08 -12.18
CA ALA A 379 15.27 5.26 -13.04
C ALA A 379 15.14 4.91 -14.53
N GLY A 380 15.63 3.75 -14.95
CA GLY A 380 15.54 3.23 -16.31
C GLY A 380 14.24 2.52 -16.66
N LEU A 381 13.30 2.36 -15.72
CA LEU A 381 12.03 1.67 -15.99
C LEU A 381 11.20 2.42 -17.05
N PRO A 382 10.58 1.68 -18.00
CA PRO A 382 9.70 2.29 -18.99
C PRO A 382 8.46 2.87 -18.29
N ARG A 383 8.05 4.06 -18.73
CA ARG A 383 6.75 4.65 -18.36
C ARG A 383 5.81 4.55 -19.53
N GLY A 384 4.66 3.95 -19.33
CA GLY A 384 3.63 3.88 -20.35
C GLY A 384 3.01 5.27 -20.63
N ILE A 385 2.40 5.41 -21.81
CA ILE A 385 1.88 6.69 -22.34
C ILE A 385 0.81 7.35 -21.45
N ALA A 386 0.06 6.55 -20.69
CA ALA A 386 -0.97 7.01 -19.78
C ALA A 386 -0.51 7.06 -18.31
N THR A 387 0.76 6.73 -18.00
CA THR A 387 1.28 6.78 -16.63
C THR A 387 1.79 8.17 -16.29
N LEU A 388 1.25 8.76 -15.22
CA LEU A 388 1.67 10.06 -14.71
C LEU A 388 3.09 10.03 -14.17
N SER A 389 3.81 11.16 -14.27
CA SER A 389 5.13 11.32 -13.68
C SER A 389 5.06 11.37 -12.14
N ASP A 390 6.18 11.09 -11.45
CA ASP A 390 6.25 11.18 -9.99
C ASP A 390 5.91 12.59 -9.48
N ALA A 391 6.29 13.62 -10.24
CA ALA A 391 5.94 15.01 -9.92
C ALA A 391 4.42 15.25 -10.00
N GLN A 392 3.73 14.65 -10.97
CA GLN A 392 2.27 14.73 -11.06
C GLN A 392 1.59 13.93 -9.95
N LEU A 393 2.15 12.78 -9.55
CA LEU A 393 1.64 11.94 -8.46
C LEU A 393 2.03 12.44 -7.06
N SER A 394 2.84 13.50 -6.94
CA SER A 394 3.27 14.03 -5.63
C SER A 394 2.13 14.62 -4.80
N HIS A 395 1.03 15.05 -5.44
CA HIS A 395 -0.15 15.53 -4.75
C HIS A 395 -1.02 14.34 -4.34
N SER A 396 -0.84 13.89 -3.11
CA SER A 396 -1.59 12.77 -2.54
C SER A 396 -2.33 13.16 -1.27
N LEU A 397 -3.48 12.55 -1.06
CA LEU A 397 -4.29 12.66 0.15
C LEU A 397 -4.09 11.40 0.99
N ALA A 398 -4.02 11.57 2.30
CA ALA A 398 -3.99 10.44 3.23
C ALA A 398 -5.37 9.75 3.28
N GLU A 399 -5.34 8.44 3.51
CA GLU A 399 -6.56 7.66 3.71
C GLU A 399 -7.27 8.07 5.01
N PRO A 400 -8.60 8.17 5.01
CA PRO A 400 -9.41 8.32 6.22
C PRO A 400 -9.15 7.19 7.23
N HIS A 401 -9.42 7.49 8.51
CA HIS A 401 -9.42 6.45 9.54
C HIS A 401 -10.37 5.30 9.15
N PRO A 402 -9.99 4.02 9.33
CA PRO A 402 -10.72 2.84 8.81
C PRO A 402 -12.19 2.77 9.21
N SER A 403 -12.57 3.36 10.35
CA SER A 403 -13.97 3.36 10.80
C SER A 403 -14.94 4.09 9.87
N TRP A 404 -14.45 5.02 9.02
CA TRP A 404 -15.28 5.72 8.04
C TRP A 404 -15.72 4.83 6.87
N VAL A 405 -14.98 3.76 6.57
CA VAL A 405 -15.34 2.79 5.52
C VAL A 405 -16.76 2.27 5.77
N LYS A 406 -17.02 1.74 6.97
CA LYS A 406 -18.33 1.20 7.32
C LYS A 406 -19.45 2.25 7.23
N VAL A 407 -19.20 3.49 7.62
CA VAL A 407 -20.19 4.59 7.56
C VAL A 407 -20.55 4.88 6.11
N ILE A 408 -19.54 4.99 5.23
CA ILE A 408 -19.72 5.29 3.82
C ILE A 408 -20.47 4.13 3.12
N GLU A 409 -20.07 2.89 3.34
CA GLU A 409 -20.68 1.73 2.70
C GLU A 409 -22.13 1.54 3.11
N GLN A 410 -22.43 1.59 4.40
CA GLN A 410 -23.80 1.48 4.89
C GLN A 410 -24.67 2.66 4.48
N GLY A 411 -24.10 3.87 4.49
CA GLY A 411 -24.78 5.07 4.04
C GLY A 411 -25.14 5.00 2.55
N TRP A 412 -24.24 4.47 1.71
CA TRP A 412 -24.48 4.24 0.29
C TRP A 412 -25.52 3.13 0.07
N GLU A 413 -25.37 1.98 0.73
CA GLU A 413 -26.29 0.86 0.61
C GLU A 413 -27.74 1.28 0.95
N LYS A 414 -27.91 2.01 2.05
CA LYS A 414 -29.22 2.53 2.48
C LYS A 414 -29.91 3.39 1.42
N ARG A 415 -29.14 4.14 0.59
CA ARG A 415 -29.66 5.12 -0.36
C ARG A 415 -29.75 4.62 -1.80
N TYR A 416 -28.88 3.71 -2.21
CA TYR A 416 -28.65 3.36 -3.62
C TYR A 416 -28.72 1.86 -3.95
N ALA A 417 -28.59 0.93 -2.96
CA ALA A 417 -28.61 -0.50 -3.28
C ALA A 417 -30.00 -1.08 -3.57
N ALA A 418 -31.06 -0.38 -3.22
CA ALA A 418 -32.45 -0.84 -3.40
C ALA A 418 -33.11 -0.38 -4.72
N ASN A 419 -32.36 0.27 -5.62
CA ASN A 419 -32.89 0.82 -6.88
C ASN A 419 -32.52 -0.01 -8.10
#